data_e4af3985e1b43e3cba7dfc3997daebfe
#
_entry.id   e4af3985e1b43e3cba7dfc3997daebfe
#
_cell.length_a   1.000
_cell.length_b   1.000
_cell.length_c   1.000
_cell.angle_alpha   90.00
_cell.angle_beta   90.00
_cell.angle_gamma   90.00
#
_symmetry.space_group_name_H-M   'P 1'
#
loop_
_entity.id
_entity.type
_entity.pdbx_description
1 polymer ?
#
loop_
_entity_poly.entity_id
_entity_poly.type
_entity_poly.pdbx_seq_one_letter_code
_entity_poly.pdbx_strand_id
1 'polypeptide(L)'
;MALDDAAFRQTMGSFVSGVTVVTTVHEDVRYGMTVSSFTSLSLHPQLLLVCLTSTLPTYLAIVQSQHFGVSILAADQAAISQQFASRHVDKFAGVAWHAGSTGVPLISDACATIECRVSAIHPGGDHAIVVGEIIAAQTSDRAPLVYARGAYHQLA
;
A
#
# COMPACT_ATOMS: atom_id res chain seq x y z
N MET A 1 29.65 -11.34 -5.91
CA MET A 1 29.30 -10.29 -6.90
C MET A 1 27.87 -9.88 -6.66
N ALA A 2 27.62 -8.60 -6.47
CA ALA A 2 26.27 -8.09 -6.28
C ALA A 2 25.49 -8.18 -7.61
N LEU A 3 24.19 -8.47 -7.52
CA LEU A 3 23.29 -8.36 -8.66
C LEU A 3 23.18 -6.88 -9.09
N ASP A 4 23.12 -6.64 -10.39
CA ASP A 4 22.72 -5.33 -10.88
C ASP A 4 21.20 -5.08 -10.64
N ASP A 5 20.79 -3.83 -10.70
CA ASP A 5 19.39 -3.44 -10.40
C ASP A 5 18.37 -4.09 -11.33
N ALA A 6 18.75 -4.34 -12.60
CA ALA A 6 17.86 -4.96 -13.58
C ALA A 6 17.65 -6.43 -13.27
N ALA A 7 18.72 -7.17 -12.99
CA ALA A 7 18.66 -8.58 -12.59
C ALA A 7 17.91 -8.75 -11.26
N PHE A 8 18.13 -7.86 -10.30
CA PHE A 8 17.38 -7.86 -9.04
C PHE A 8 15.88 -7.68 -9.27
N ARG A 9 15.47 -6.65 -10.02
CA ARG A 9 14.05 -6.39 -10.33
C ARG A 9 13.40 -7.54 -11.11
N GLN A 10 14.12 -8.14 -12.05
CA GLN A 10 13.63 -9.29 -12.82
C GLN A 10 13.38 -10.49 -11.91
N THR A 11 14.33 -10.77 -10.99
CA THR A 11 14.22 -11.88 -10.05
C THR A 11 13.05 -11.66 -9.10
N MET A 12 12.98 -10.50 -8.44
CA MET A 12 11.92 -10.19 -7.48
C MET A 12 10.56 -10.07 -8.15
N GLY A 13 10.51 -9.60 -9.40
CA GLY A 13 9.28 -9.53 -10.19
C GLY A 13 8.66 -10.89 -10.54
N SER A 14 9.40 -11.99 -10.36
CA SER A 14 8.87 -13.34 -10.54
C SER A 14 7.92 -13.77 -9.40
N PHE A 15 7.95 -13.04 -8.28
CA PHE A 15 7.02 -13.27 -7.17
C PHE A 15 5.70 -12.54 -7.45
N VAL A 16 4.63 -13.31 -7.62
CA VAL A 16 3.28 -12.79 -7.87
C VAL A 16 2.73 -12.17 -6.60
N SER A 17 2.20 -10.96 -6.69
CA SER A 17 1.58 -10.28 -5.56
C SER A 17 0.22 -9.68 -5.92
N GLY A 18 -0.57 -9.34 -4.90
CA GLY A 18 -1.61 -8.35 -5.01
C GLY A 18 -1.03 -6.94 -5.14
N VAL A 19 -1.90 -5.96 -5.21
CA VAL A 19 -1.53 -4.54 -5.28
C VAL A 19 -2.30 -3.79 -4.22
N THR A 20 -1.60 -2.96 -3.45
CA THR A 20 -2.22 -2.10 -2.44
C THR A 20 -1.95 -0.64 -2.73
N VAL A 21 -2.85 0.22 -2.24
CA VAL A 21 -2.58 1.65 -2.06
C VAL A 21 -2.50 1.90 -0.56
N VAL A 22 -1.36 2.38 -0.11
CA VAL A 22 -1.12 2.80 1.28
C VAL A 22 -1.34 4.29 1.38
N THR A 23 -2.15 4.71 2.34
CA THR A 23 -2.58 6.10 2.49
C THR A 23 -2.42 6.59 3.92
N THR A 24 -2.33 7.89 4.08
CA THR A 24 -2.44 8.56 5.38
C THR A 24 -2.94 9.98 5.19
N VAL A 25 -3.28 10.62 6.29
CA VAL A 25 -3.57 12.07 6.35
C VAL A 25 -2.72 12.67 7.48
N HIS A 26 -2.11 13.80 7.20
CA HIS A 26 -1.35 14.58 8.17
C HIS A 26 -1.54 16.06 7.87
N GLU A 27 -1.89 16.85 8.89
CA GLU A 27 -2.18 18.29 8.76
C GLU A 27 -3.18 18.60 7.61
N ASP A 28 -4.28 17.82 7.55
CA ASP A 28 -5.33 17.91 6.53
C ASP A 28 -4.87 17.62 5.08
N VAL A 29 -3.63 17.19 4.89
CA VAL A 29 -3.10 16.76 3.60
C VAL A 29 -3.16 15.24 3.47
N ARG A 30 -3.74 14.77 2.37
CA ARG A 30 -3.81 13.34 2.05
C ARG A 30 -2.56 12.92 1.28
N TYR A 31 -2.03 11.76 1.66
CA TYR A 31 -0.88 11.12 1.02
C TYR A 31 -1.25 9.70 0.62
N GLY A 32 -0.64 9.21 -0.44
CA GLY A 32 -0.83 7.84 -0.87
C GLY A 32 0.24 7.38 -1.85
N MET A 33 0.48 6.08 -1.87
CA MET A 33 1.37 5.45 -2.83
C MET A 33 0.96 3.98 -3.07
N THR A 34 1.24 3.50 -4.26
CA THR A 34 1.06 2.09 -4.62
C THR A 34 2.17 1.25 -4.00
N VAL A 35 1.79 0.18 -3.33
CA VAL A 35 2.71 -0.72 -2.62
C VAL A 35 2.34 -2.16 -2.93
N SER A 36 3.28 -2.93 -3.47
CA SER A 36 3.16 -4.39 -3.63
C SER A 36 3.84 -5.18 -2.52
N SER A 37 4.72 -4.55 -1.75
CA SER A 37 5.42 -5.14 -0.60
C SER A 37 4.53 -5.09 0.66
N PHE A 38 3.51 -5.89 0.65
CA PHE A 38 2.51 -6.03 1.70
C PHE A 38 2.47 -7.50 2.15
N THR A 39 2.37 -7.73 3.46
CA THR A 39 2.07 -9.07 3.99
C THR A 39 1.40 -9.01 5.36
N SER A 40 0.55 -10.00 5.64
CA SER A 40 0.11 -10.29 6.99
C SER A 40 1.31 -10.73 7.84
N LEU A 41 1.35 -10.34 9.10
CA LEU A 41 2.49 -10.61 9.99
C LEU A 41 2.09 -11.47 11.19
N SER A 42 1.03 -11.13 11.89
CA SER A 42 0.63 -11.80 13.14
C SER A 42 -0.90 -11.84 13.28
N LEU A 43 -1.39 -12.89 13.92
CA LEU A 43 -2.80 -13.04 14.25
C LEU A 43 -3.11 -12.52 15.67
N HIS A 44 -2.18 -12.64 16.60
CA HIS A 44 -2.33 -12.21 17.99
C HIS A 44 -1.05 -11.52 18.48
N PRO A 45 -0.98 -10.17 18.50
CA PRO A 45 -1.97 -9.22 17.98
C PRO A 45 -2.07 -9.26 16.45
N GLN A 46 -3.18 -8.72 15.89
CA GLN A 46 -3.38 -8.65 14.45
C GLN A 46 -2.47 -7.58 13.84
N LEU A 47 -1.42 -8.02 13.16
CA LEU A 47 -0.41 -7.16 12.54
C LEU A 47 -0.28 -7.45 11.05
N LEU A 48 0.01 -6.39 10.31
CA LEU A 48 0.52 -6.46 8.94
C LEU A 48 1.79 -5.63 8.79
N LEU A 49 2.50 -5.80 7.71
CA LEU A 49 3.62 -4.92 7.37
C LEU A 49 3.56 -4.49 5.91
N VAL A 50 4.11 -3.31 5.67
CA VAL A 50 4.39 -2.77 4.33
C VAL A 50 5.81 -2.23 4.29
N CYS A 51 6.46 -2.34 3.13
CA CYS A 51 7.78 -1.74 2.93
C CYS A 51 7.63 -0.48 2.08
N LEU A 52 8.04 0.65 2.62
CA LEU A 52 7.89 1.96 2.00
C LEU A 52 9.25 2.60 1.77
N THR A 53 9.44 3.23 0.61
CA THR A 53 10.62 4.04 0.35
C THR A 53 10.71 5.17 1.38
N SER A 54 11.78 5.20 2.15
CA SER A 54 11.91 6.04 3.36
C SER A 54 12.04 7.54 3.08
N THR A 55 12.26 7.94 1.83
CA THR A 55 12.36 9.34 1.41
C THR A 55 11.06 9.90 0.83
N LEU A 56 10.04 9.05 0.59
CA LEU A 56 8.80 9.50 -0.04
C LEU A 56 7.85 10.19 0.94
N PRO A 57 7.07 11.18 0.45
CA PRO A 57 6.16 11.97 1.28
C PRO A 57 5.16 11.13 2.09
N THR A 58 4.63 10.06 1.50
CA THR A 58 3.67 9.19 2.20
C THR A 58 4.29 8.52 3.43
N TYR A 59 5.53 8.02 3.33
CA TYR A 59 6.24 7.45 4.47
C TYR A 59 6.48 8.50 5.56
N LEU A 60 6.98 9.68 5.17
CA LEU A 60 7.25 10.76 6.12
C LEU A 60 5.98 11.21 6.85
N ALA A 61 4.86 11.28 6.14
CA ALA A 61 3.55 11.60 6.72
C ALA A 61 3.07 10.49 7.68
N ILE A 62 3.28 9.21 7.38
CA ILE A 62 2.94 8.09 8.28
C ILE A 62 3.75 8.15 9.58
N VAL A 63 5.03 8.49 9.50
CA VAL A 63 5.87 8.66 10.70
C VAL A 63 5.29 9.73 11.63
N GLN A 64 4.71 10.80 11.08
CA GLN A 64 4.11 11.88 11.87
C GLN A 64 2.71 11.53 12.35
N SER A 65 1.85 11.02 11.48
CA SER A 65 0.44 10.73 11.80
C SER A 65 0.26 9.49 12.69
N GLN A 66 1.19 8.55 12.62
CA GLN A 66 1.16 7.24 13.32
C GLN A 66 -0.03 6.34 12.92
N HIS A 67 -0.74 6.68 11.84
CA HIS A 67 -1.85 5.90 11.29
C HIS A 67 -1.70 5.78 9.77
N PHE A 68 -2.17 4.68 9.22
CA PHE A 68 -2.23 4.49 7.78
C PHE A 68 -3.36 3.57 7.37
N GLY A 69 -3.86 3.79 6.16
CA GLY A 69 -4.83 2.92 5.49
C GLY A 69 -4.14 2.04 4.47
N VAL A 70 -4.68 0.86 4.26
CA VAL A 70 -4.30 -0.04 3.17
C VAL A 70 -5.55 -0.42 2.41
N SER A 71 -5.57 -0.15 1.10
CA SER A 71 -6.63 -0.59 0.21
C SER A 71 -6.07 -1.65 -0.73
N ILE A 72 -6.55 -2.88 -0.63
CA ILE A 72 -6.20 -3.98 -1.54
C ILE A 72 -7.03 -3.81 -2.79
N LEU A 73 -6.40 -3.48 -3.91
CA LEU A 73 -7.09 -3.08 -5.14
C LEU A 73 -7.81 -4.25 -5.82
N ALA A 74 -8.96 -3.94 -6.41
CA ALA A 74 -9.73 -4.85 -7.24
C ALA A 74 -9.17 -4.91 -8.68
N ALA A 75 -9.50 -5.97 -9.41
CA ALA A 75 -8.99 -6.27 -10.76
C ALA A 75 -9.21 -5.15 -11.78
N ASP A 76 -10.26 -4.33 -11.61
CA ASP A 76 -10.59 -3.20 -12.48
C ASP A 76 -9.96 -1.87 -12.01
N GLN A 77 -9.10 -1.89 -10.99
CA GLN A 77 -8.49 -0.70 -10.42
C GLN A 77 -7.01 -0.50 -10.82
N ALA A 78 -6.57 -1.09 -11.94
CA ALA A 78 -5.20 -0.91 -12.43
C ALA A 78 -4.85 0.57 -12.69
N ALA A 79 -5.79 1.37 -13.17
CA ALA A 79 -5.59 2.81 -13.37
C ALA A 79 -5.31 3.55 -12.06
N ILE A 80 -5.98 3.17 -10.98
CA ILE A 80 -5.73 3.71 -9.63
C ILE A 80 -4.32 3.34 -9.16
N SER A 81 -3.93 2.08 -9.35
CA SER A 81 -2.56 1.63 -9.04
C SER A 81 -1.51 2.47 -9.76
N GLN A 82 -1.69 2.71 -11.05
CA GLN A 82 -0.77 3.54 -11.85
C GLN A 82 -0.73 4.99 -11.37
N GLN A 83 -1.87 5.58 -11.05
CA GLN A 83 -1.96 6.97 -10.57
C GLN A 83 -1.23 7.15 -9.25
N PHE A 84 -1.42 6.23 -8.29
CA PHE A 84 -0.74 6.30 -6.99
C PHE A 84 0.75 5.91 -7.05
N ALA A 85 1.19 5.22 -8.11
CA ALA A 85 2.60 4.95 -8.39
C ALA A 85 3.29 6.10 -9.12
N SER A 86 2.55 7.05 -9.65
CA SER A 86 3.07 8.19 -10.41
C SER A 86 3.57 9.32 -9.49
N ARG A 87 4.16 10.34 -10.11
CA ARG A 87 4.50 11.61 -9.45
C ARG A 87 3.40 12.67 -9.60
N HIS A 88 2.16 12.25 -9.78
CA HIS A 88 1.03 13.17 -9.93
C HIS A 88 0.90 14.09 -8.71
N VAL A 89 0.62 15.36 -8.93
CA VAL A 89 0.52 16.38 -7.86
C VAL A 89 -0.64 16.06 -6.90
N ASP A 90 -1.78 15.65 -7.45
CA ASP A 90 -2.93 15.17 -6.66
C ASP A 90 -3.26 13.73 -7.08
N LYS A 91 -2.77 12.77 -6.31
CA LYS A 91 -3.00 11.35 -6.57
C LYS A 91 -4.44 10.91 -6.33
N PHE A 92 -5.23 11.68 -5.59
CA PHE A 92 -6.64 11.41 -5.32
C PHE A 92 -7.59 11.99 -6.37
N ALA A 93 -7.09 12.79 -7.31
CA ALA A 93 -7.93 13.42 -8.34
C ALA A 93 -8.69 12.37 -9.15
N GLY A 94 -10.03 12.48 -9.18
CA GLY A 94 -10.92 11.56 -9.91
C GLY A 94 -11.03 10.15 -9.30
N VAL A 95 -10.44 9.89 -8.14
CA VAL A 95 -10.49 8.61 -7.44
C VAL A 95 -11.56 8.68 -6.35
N ALA A 96 -12.48 7.73 -6.34
CA ALA A 96 -13.45 7.59 -5.25
C ALA A 96 -12.79 7.01 -4.01
N TRP A 97 -12.96 7.69 -2.89
CA TRP A 97 -12.43 7.28 -1.60
C TRP A 97 -13.36 7.74 -0.46
N HIS A 98 -13.18 7.18 0.71
CA HIS A 98 -13.86 7.60 1.92
C HIS A 98 -12.88 7.65 3.09
N ALA A 99 -13.20 8.44 4.10
CA ALA A 99 -12.40 8.48 5.32
C ALA A 99 -12.74 7.28 6.21
N GLY A 100 -11.71 6.62 6.72
CA GLY A 100 -11.86 5.63 7.77
C GLY A 100 -12.13 6.27 9.14
N SER A 101 -12.24 5.46 10.18
CA SER A 101 -12.50 5.92 11.55
C SER A 101 -11.39 6.81 12.11
N THR A 102 -10.16 6.65 11.62
CA THR A 102 -8.99 7.47 11.98
C THR A 102 -8.81 8.67 11.05
N GLY A 103 -9.67 8.82 10.04
CA GLY A 103 -9.56 9.85 9.01
C GLY A 103 -8.65 9.47 7.83
N VAL A 104 -7.97 8.32 7.87
CA VAL A 104 -7.14 7.88 6.74
C VAL A 104 -8.00 7.63 5.49
N PRO A 105 -7.55 8.06 4.30
CA PRO A 105 -8.28 7.78 3.07
C PRO A 105 -8.25 6.29 2.73
N LEU A 106 -9.40 5.73 2.38
CA LEU A 106 -9.56 4.36 1.91
C LEU A 106 -10.17 4.38 0.52
N ILE A 107 -9.59 3.65 -0.43
CA ILE A 107 -10.08 3.61 -1.81
C ILE A 107 -11.41 2.86 -1.86
N SER A 108 -12.42 3.48 -2.46
CA SER A 108 -13.74 2.86 -2.64
C SER A 108 -13.67 1.69 -3.62
N ASP A 109 -14.56 0.71 -3.45
CA ASP A 109 -14.68 -0.47 -4.31
C ASP A 109 -13.40 -1.35 -4.37
N ALA A 110 -12.53 -1.26 -3.39
CA ALA A 110 -11.39 -2.16 -3.24
C ALA A 110 -11.84 -3.56 -2.77
N CYS A 111 -10.98 -4.58 -2.94
CA CYS A 111 -11.23 -5.91 -2.40
C CYS A 111 -11.31 -5.91 -0.88
N ALA A 112 -10.41 -5.15 -0.26
CA ALA A 112 -10.42 -4.94 1.18
C ALA A 112 -9.84 -3.57 1.52
N THR A 113 -10.29 -3.01 2.63
CA THR A 113 -9.72 -1.81 3.22
C THR A 113 -9.36 -2.09 4.67
N ILE A 114 -8.22 -1.60 5.11
CA ILE A 114 -7.66 -1.85 6.44
C ILE A 114 -7.16 -0.53 7.00
N GLU A 115 -7.49 -0.27 8.26
CA GLU A 115 -6.92 0.85 9.01
C GLU A 115 -5.94 0.32 10.04
N CYS A 116 -4.77 0.95 10.12
CA CYS A 116 -3.69 0.56 11.01
C CYS A 116 -3.20 1.73 11.85
N ARG A 117 -2.83 1.40 13.09
CA ARG A 117 -1.94 2.21 13.91
C ARG A 117 -0.51 1.69 13.74
N VAL A 118 0.47 2.57 13.60
CA VAL A 118 1.87 2.17 13.54
C VAL A 118 2.27 1.50 14.86
N SER A 119 2.76 0.28 14.77
CA SER A 119 3.25 -0.51 15.91
C SER A 119 4.77 -0.45 16.02
N ALA A 120 5.48 -0.53 14.88
CA ALA A 120 6.93 -0.45 14.81
C ALA A 120 7.37 -0.01 13.43
N ILE A 121 8.56 0.57 13.34
CA ILE A 121 9.23 0.93 12.09
C ILE A 121 10.67 0.42 12.17
N HIS A 122 11.09 -0.35 11.18
CA HIS A 122 12.42 -0.90 11.10
C HIS A 122 13.11 -0.45 9.81
N PRO A 123 14.39 -0.06 9.86
CA PRO A 123 15.12 0.28 8.64
C PRO A 123 15.37 -0.96 7.78
N GLY A 124 15.31 -0.79 6.46
CA GLY A 124 15.54 -1.83 5.47
C GLY A 124 16.20 -1.29 4.21
N GLY A 125 17.44 -0.80 4.30
CA GLY A 125 18.14 -0.19 3.17
C GLY A 125 17.54 1.16 2.80
N ASP A 126 17.11 1.34 1.55
CA ASP A 126 16.41 2.55 1.06
C ASP A 126 14.89 2.55 1.38
N HIS A 127 14.42 1.50 2.04
CA HIS A 127 13.05 1.35 2.52
C HIS A 127 13.00 1.28 4.05
N ALA A 128 11.80 1.40 4.57
CA ALA A 128 11.46 1.08 5.96
C ALA A 128 10.36 0.02 5.97
N ILE A 129 10.45 -0.91 6.92
CA ILE A 129 9.39 -1.86 7.22
C ILE A 129 8.48 -1.21 8.24
N VAL A 130 7.25 -0.89 7.83
CA VAL A 130 6.24 -0.30 8.72
C VAL A 130 5.29 -1.40 9.16
N VAL A 131 5.31 -1.71 10.44
CA VAL A 131 4.40 -2.67 11.06
C VAL A 131 3.18 -1.93 11.58
N GLY A 132 2.00 -2.36 11.14
CA GLY A 132 0.71 -1.81 11.55
C GLY A 132 -0.09 -2.79 12.38
N GLU A 133 -0.62 -2.32 13.51
CA GLU A 133 -1.67 -3.01 14.25
C GLU A 133 -3.02 -2.67 13.61
N ILE A 134 -3.75 -3.70 13.22
CA ILE A 134 -5.04 -3.54 12.54
C ILE A 134 -6.08 -3.09 13.56
N ILE A 135 -6.75 -1.97 13.30
CA ILE A 135 -7.81 -1.42 14.16
C ILE A 135 -9.19 -1.52 13.51
N ALA A 136 -9.27 -1.60 12.19
CA ALA A 136 -10.50 -1.84 11.45
C ALA A 136 -10.19 -2.47 10.09
N ALA A 137 -11.07 -3.32 9.60
CA ALA A 137 -10.95 -3.92 8.27
C ALA A 137 -12.33 -4.23 7.69
N GLN A 138 -12.45 -4.10 6.36
CA GLN A 138 -13.63 -4.51 5.59
C GLN A 138 -13.17 -5.27 4.36
N THR A 139 -13.96 -6.24 3.94
CA THR A 139 -13.72 -7.03 2.73
C THR A 139 -14.93 -7.00 1.80
N SER A 140 -14.71 -7.25 0.52
CA SER A 140 -15.73 -7.46 -0.50
C SER A 140 -15.44 -8.73 -1.29
N ASP A 141 -16.38 -9.18 -2.11
CA ASP A 141 -16.22 -10.36 -2.97
C ASP A 141 -15.57 -10.02 -4.33
N ARG A 142 -14.99 -8.85 -4.48
CA ARG A 142 -14.35 -8.42 -5.73
C ARG A 142 -13.06 -9.21 -5.99
N ALA A 143 -12.79 -9.54 -7.25
CA ALA A 143 -11.55 -10.18 -7.66
C ALA A 143 -10.35 -9.23 -7.46
N PRO A 144 -9.20 -9.69 -6.93
CA PRO A 144 -8.04 -8.83 -6.68
C PRO A 144 -7.27 -8.49 -7.95
N LEU A 145 -6.63 -7.33 -7.95
CA LEU A 145 -5.64 -6.96 -8.94
C LEU A 145 -4.35 -7.74 -8.68
N VAL A 146 -3.81 -8.37 -9.71
CA VAL A 146 -2.60 -9.19 -9.63
C VAL A 146 -1.46 -8.50 -10.38
N TYR A 147 -0.28 -8.53 -9.79
CA TYR A 147 0.94 -7.94 -10.36
C TYR A 147 2.08 -8.96 -10.37
N ALA A 148 2.70 -9.12 -11.54
CA ALA A 148 3.86 -9.98 -11.72
C ALA A 148 4.68 -9.52 -12.92
N ARG A 149 6.01 -9.58 -12.82
CA ARG A 149 6.95 -9.28 -13.91
C ARG A 149 6.70 -7.93 -14.59
N GLY A 150 6.35 -6.92 -13.79
CA GLY A 150 6.11 -5.56 -14.27
C GLY A 150 4.78 -5.35 -14.98
N ALA A 151 3.83 -6.28 -14.89
CA ALA A 151 2.52 -6.19 -15.55
C ALA A 151 1.37 -6.59 -14.61
N TYR A 152 0.18 -6.04 -14.90
CA TYR A 152 -1.04 -6.45 -14.24
C TYR A 152 -1.63 -7.69 -14.92
N HIS A 153 -2.20 -8.56 -14.10
CA HIS A 153 -2.83 -9.81 -14.54
C HIS A 153 -4.19 -9.98 -13.86
N GLN A 154 -4.98 -10.90 -14.36
CA GLN A 154 -6.22 -11.34 -13.73
C GLN A 154 -6.11 -12.80 -13.34
N LEU A 155 -6.75 -13.17 -12.24
CA LEU A 155 -6.94 -14.57 -11.88
C LEU A 155 -7.91 -15.22 -12.87
N ALA A 156 -7.59 -16.44 -13.28
CA ALA A 156 -8.45 -17.22 -14.16
C ALA A 156 -9.73 -17.67 -13.44
#